data_1dd9dcb0e85103c9dc399c1d4fb7b1ad
#
_entry.id   1dd9dcb0e85103c9dc399c1d4fb7b1ad
#
_cell.length_a   1.000
_cell.length_b   1.000
_cell.length_c   1.000
_cell.angle_alpha   90.00
_cell.angle_beta   90.00
_cell.angle_gamma   90.00
#
_symmetry.space_group_name_H-M   'P 1'
#
loop_
_entity.id
_entity.type
_entity.pdbx_description
1 polymer ?
#
loop_
_entity_poly.entity_id
_entity_poly.type
_entity_poly.pdbx_seq_one_letter_code
_entity_poly.pdbx_strand_id
1 'polypeptide(L)'
;MMLIGRKSLIINNLCQKDPELLKAVQHLANNETKTGIKMLADQERVTEIANPKERIAAIAKDYAARPENTIIVSPDNRSRQEINQAVRIELLAKGTLAEDGRQLTTLAHRSDMTGADRTWAARYNTGDVLQYTTGSKAERIKRDSFATVRSVDSKANTLTVELDNGATVTYDPKRLRGVNAYREVSREFATGDRIQFTAQYKNLGVANRDLGTC
;
A
#
# COMPACT_ATOMS: atom_id res chain seq x y z
N MET A 1 12.91 37.31 -16.55
CA MET A 1 11.82 37.04 -15.56
C MET A 1 12.23 35.82 -14.75
N MET A 2 12.73 36.09 -13.54
CA MET A 2 13.42 35.12 -12.69
C MET A 2 12.38 34.36 -11.84
N LEU A 3 12.18 33.07 -12.10
CA LEU A 3 11.34 32.22 -11.27
C LEU A 3 12.07 31.90 -9.97
N ILE A 4 11.67 32.58 -8.90
CA ILE A 4 12.12 32.29 -7.54
C ILE A 4 11.43 31.00 -7.10
N GLY A 5 12.16 29.89 -7.16
CA GLY A 5 11.73 28.63 -6.57
C GLY A 5 11.55 28.82 -5.06
N ARG A 6 10.32 28.61 -4.57
CA ARG A 6 10.06 28.56 -3.12
C ARG A 6 10.83 27.39 -2.53
N LYS A 7 11.92 27.68 -1.84
CA LYS A 7 12.55 26.75 -0.91
C LYS A 7 11.51 26.51 0.20
N SER A 8 10.91 25.32 0.22
CA SER A 8 10.17 24.88 1.39
C SER A 8 11.16 24.76 2.55
N LEU A 9 11.18 25.75 3.42
CA LEU A 9 11.90 25.67 4.68
C LEU A 9 11.14 24.65 5.55
N ILE A 10 11.60 23.40 5.62
CA ILE A 10 11.21 22.49 6.68
C ILE A 10 11.97 22.93 7.93
N ILE A 11 11.43 23.93 8.58
CA ILE A 11 11.91 24.42 9.88
C ILE A 11 11.24 23.57 10.93
N ASN A 12 12.02 22.84 11.70
CA ASN A 12 11.70 22.02 12.87
C ASN A 12 11.11 20.63 12.56
N ASN A 13 11.99 19.67 12.45
CA ASN A 13 11.65 18.25 12.55
C ASN A 13 11.44 17.90 14.03
N LEU A 14 10.25 18.22 14.56
CA LEU A 14 9.88 18.01 15.98
C LEU A 14 9.86 16.52 16.38
N CYS A 15 9.95 15.60 15.41
CA CYS A 15 9.89 14.17 15.66
C CYS A 15 11.23 13.56 16.05
N GLN A 16 12.36 14.20 15.70
CA GLN A 16 13.70 13.68 16.03
C GLN A 16 14.24 14.37 17.28
N LYS A 17 14.37 13.58 18.35
CA LYS A 17 14.90 14.06 19.65
C LYS A 17 16.42 13.90 19.78
N ASP A 18 17.02 13.00 18.98
CA ASP A 18 18.47 12.77 18.91
C ASP A 18 19.12 13.82 18.01
N PRO A 19 20.01 14.70 18.53
CA PRO A 19 20.61 15.77 17.74
C PRO A 19 21.47 15.29 16.58
N GLU A 20 22.19 14.18 16.72
CA GLU A 20 23.06 13.65 15.69
C GLU A 20 22.24 13.00 14.55
N LEU A 21 21.16 12.31 14.90
CA LEU A 21 20.22 11.80 13.90
C LEU A 21 19.53 12.96 13.17
N LEU A 22 19.17 14.02 13.89
CA LEU A 22 18.55 15.21 13.30
C LEU A 22 19.47 15.86 12.25
N LYS A 23 20.79 15.98 12.51
CA LYS A 23 21.76 16.48 11.55
C LYS A 23 21.82 15.61 10.29
N ALA A 24 21.89 14.29 10.45
CA ALA A 24 21.90 13.37 9.31
C ALA A 24 20.63 13.53 8.45
N VAL A 25 19.45 13.61 9.08
CA VAL A 25 18.17 13.84 8.38
C VAL A 25 18.14 15.19 7.67
N GLN A 26 18.69 16.25 8.26
CA GLN A 26 18.80 17.57 7.63
C GLN A 26 19.68 17.53 6.36
N HIS A 27 20.83 16.83 6.39
CA HIS A 27 21.66 16.63 5.21
C HIS A 27 20.89 15.89 4.10
N LEU A 28 20.16 14.83 4.45
CA LEU A 28 19.30 14.10 3.49
C LEU A 28 18.21 15.00 2.88
N ALA A 29 17.55 15.82 3.70
CA ALA A 29 16.51 16.76 3.25
C ALA A 29 17.05 17.87 2.33
N ASN A 30 18.32 18.22 2.47
CA ASN A 30 19.02 19.19 1.62
C ASN A 30 19.66 18.57 0.35
N ASN A 31 19.34 17.29 0.03
CA ASN A 31 19.94 16.52 -1.05
C ASN A 31 21.46 16.23 -0.88
N GLU A 32 21.99 16.38 0.30
CA GLU A 32 23.35 16.03 0.65
C GLU A 32 23.45 14.55 1.06
N THR A 33 22.92 13.67 0.19
CA THR A 33 22.68 12.25 0.48
C THR A 33 23.94 11.53 0.95
N LYS A 34 25.08 11.79 0.30
CA LYS A 34 26.36 11.14 0.66
C LYS A 34 26.79 11.46 2.10
N THR A 35 26.67 12.72 2.50
CA THR A 35 26.99 13.19 3.85
C THR A 35 26.02 12.59 4.87
N GLY A 36 24.71 12.63 4.61
CA GLY A 36 23.70 12.09 5.50
C GLY A 36 23.85 10.58 5.72
N ILE A 37 24.07 9.81 4.67
CA ILE A 37 24.29 8.34 4.77
C ILE A 37 25.58 8.04 5.55
N LYS A 38 26.67 8.78 5.29
CA LYS A 38 27.91 8.62 6.03
C LYS A 38 27.71 8.86 7.53
N MET A 39 27.01 9.93 7.90
CA MET A 39 26.71 10.22 9.31
C MET A 39 25.88 9.11 9.96
N LEU A 40 24.91 8.51 9.25
CA LEU A 40 24.15 7.38 9.74
C LEU A 40 25.02 6.11 9.92
N ALA A 41 25.95 5.89 9.00
CA ALA A 41 26.90 4.76 9.09
C ALA A 41 27.88 4.93 10.25
N ASP A 42 28.41 6.14 10.46
CA ASP A 42 29.28 6.48 11.58
C ASP A 42 28.58 6.33 12.95
N GLN A 43 27.24 6.40 12.96
CA GLN A 43 26.39 6.14 14.12
C GLN A 43 25.94 4.66 14.24
N GLU A 44 26.51 3.75 13.46
CA GLU A 44 26.13 2.32 13.40
C GLU A 44 24.64 2.07 13.07
N ARG A 45 23.98 3.04 12.39
CA ARG A 45 22.57 2.94 11.99
C ARG A 45 22.38 2.37 10.58
N VAL A 46 23.46 2.02 9.90
CA VAL A 46 23.46 1.37 8.58
C VAL A 46 24.10 0.01 8.69
N THR A 47 23.36 -1.02 8.33
CA THR A 47 23.87 -2.39 8.26
C THR A 47 23.77 -2.87 6.83
N GLU A 48 24.91 -3.15 6.20
CA GLU A 48 24.99 -3.68 4.85
C GLU A 48 24.99 -5.21 4.86
N ILE A 49 23.98 -5.82 4.25
CA ILE A 49 23.87 -7.27 4.07
C ILE A 49 23.71 -7.55 2.58
N ALA A 50 24.75 -8.14 1.98
CA ALA A 50 24.80 -8.38 0.54
C ALA A 50 23.74 -9.41 0.08
N ASN A 51 23.55 -10.47 0.83
CA ASN A 51 22.59 -11.53 0.51
C ASN A 51 21.15 -11.06 0.80
N PRO A 52 20.27 -11.00 -0.23
CA PRO A 52 18.88 -10.53 -0.03
C PRO A 52 18.09 -11.36 0.98
N LYS A 53 18.28 -12.68 1.01
CA LYS A 53 17.55 -13.57 1.93
C LYS A 53 18.00 -13.34 3.38
N GLU A 54 19.30 -13.20 3.62
CA GLU A 54 19.85 -12.91 4.94
C GLU A 54 19.41 -11.52 5.42
N ARG A 55 19.36 -10.54 4.52
CA ARG A 55 18.87 -9.19 4.83
C ARG A 55 17.41 -9.20 5.26
N ILE A 56 16.54 -9.93 4.56
CA ILE A 56 15.12 -10.08 4.91
C ILE A 56 14.98 -10.79 6.27
N ALA A 57 15.74 -11.85 6.50
CA ALA A 57 15.73 -12.57 7.78
C ALA A 57 16.20 -11.68 8.94
N ALA A 58 17.25 -10.88 8.74
CA ALA A 58 17.74 -9.94 9.75
C ALA A 58 16.69 -8.87 10.10
N ILE A 59 16.02 -8.29 9.08
CA ILE A 59 14.93 -7.32 9.27
C ILE A 59 13.77 -7.96 10.05
N ALA A 60 13.36 -9.18 9.68
CA ALA A 60 12.26 -9.88 10.33
C ALA A 60 12.57 -10.18 11.81
N LYS A 61 13.79 -10.63 12.10
CA LYS A 61 14.25 -10.93 13.46
C LYS A 61 14.33 -9.66 14.33
N ASP A 62 14.85 -8.55 13.79
CA ASP A 62 14.92 -7.28 14.51
C ASP A 62 13.50 -6.74 14.81
N TYR A 63 12.59 -6.77 13.82
CA TYR A 63 11.20 -6.40 14.02
C TYR A 63 10.53 -7.25 15.11
N ALA A 64 10.67 -8.57 15.02
CA ALA A 64 10.05 -9.49 15.97
C ALA A 64 10.60 -9.36 17.41
N ALA A 65 11.75 -8.72 17.59
CA ALA A 65 12.27 -8.39 18.92
C ALA A 65 11.53 -7.20 19.57
N ARG A 66 11.02 -6.25 18.76
CA ARG A 66 10.40 -5.00 19.25
C ARG A 66 9.22 -4.56 18.37
N PRO A 67 8.19 -5.39 18.16
CA PRO A 67 7.14 -5.16 17.16
C PRO A 67 6.30 -3.92 17.46
N GLU A 68 6.13 -3.53 18.71
CA GLU A 68 5.27 -2.43 19.15
C GLU A 68 5.79 -1.04 18.78
N ASN A 69 7.12 -0.89 18.75
CA ASN A 69 7.79 0.40 18.53
C ASN A 69 8.59 0.45 17.22
N THR A 70 8.39 -0.52 16.34
CA THR A 70 9.14 -0.63 15.09
C THR A 70 8.21 -0.55 13.88
N ILE A 71 8.61 0.21 12.88
CA ILE A 71 7.98 0.23 11.57
C ILE A 71 9.02 -0.13 10.51
N ILE A 72 8.63 -0.99 9.58
CA ILE A 72 9.46 -1.36 8.43
C ILE A 72 8.98 -0.56 7.21
N VAL A 73 9.91 0.13 6.55
CA VAL A 73 9.65 0.85 5.31
C VAL A 73 10.41 0.16 4.19
N SER A 74 9.70 -0.29 3.16
CA SER A 74 10.29 -0.91 1.97
C SER A 74 9.92 -0.10 0.72
N PRO A 75 10.88 0.16 -0.18
CA PRO A 75 10.65 0.99 -1.38
C PRO A 75 9.79 0.29 -2.43
N ASP A 76 9.76 -1.04 -2.48
CA ASP A 76 9.04 -1.80 -3.48
C ASP A 76 8.06 -2.82 -2.88
N ASN A 77 7.05 -3.17 -3.67
CA ASN A 77 5.97 -4.07 -3.24
C ASN A 77 6.40 -5.53 -3.07
N ARG A 78 7.38 -5.98 -3.85
CA ARG A 78 7.88 -7.36 -3.77
C ARG A 78 8.66 -7.58 -2.49
N SER A 79 9.65 -6.74 -2.22
CA SER A 79 10.41 -6.79 -0.96
C SER A 79 9.51 -6.66 0.26
N ARG A 80 8.48 -5.79 0.19
CA ARG A 80 7.50 -5.66 1.27
C ARG A 80 6.76 -6.97 1.55
N GLN A 81 6.36 -7.70 0.50
CA GLN A 81 5.67 -8.99 0.66
C GLN A 81 6.61 -10.06 1.27
N GLU A 82 7.84 -10.13 0.77
CA GLU A 82 8.86 -11.07 1.26
C GLU A 82 9.20 -10.78 2.75
N ILE A 83 9.36 -9.51 3.11
CA ILE A 83 9.59 -9.08 4.50
C ILE A 83 8.38 -9.42 5.38
N ASN A 84 7.15 -9.11 4.95
CA ASN A 84 5.95 -9.41 5.72
C ASN A 84 5.82 -10.92 5.99
N GLN A 85 6.13 -11.76 5.01
CA GLN A 85 6.12 -13.21 5.20
C GLN A 85 7.18 -13.69 6.20
N ALA A 86 8.39 -13.16 6.11
CA ALA A 86 9.47 -13.48 7.04
C ALA A 86 9.14 -13.01 8.48
N VAL A 87 8.61 -11.79 8.63
CA VAL A 87 8.16 -11.27 9.92
C VAL A 87 7.07 -12.14 10.53
N ARG A 88 6.09 -12.59 9.72
CA ARG A 88 5.01 -13.45 10.20
C ARG A 88 5.57 -14.77 10.74
N ILE A 89 6.54 -15.39 10.06
CA ILE A 89 7.20 -16.63 10.51
C ILE A 89 7.88 -16.41 11.87
N GLU A 90 8.61 -15.31 12.03
CA GLU A 90 9.29 -14.98 13.30
C GLU A 90 8.29 -14.73 14.44
N LEU A 91 7.17 -14.05 14.17
CA LEU A 91 6.15 -13.75 15.18
C LEU A 91 5.39 -15.03 15.61
N LEU A 92 5.11 -15.94 14.67
CA LEU A 92 4.55 -17.27 14.98
C LEU A 92 5.51 -18.08 15.83
N ALA A 93 6.80 -18.15 15.45
CA ALA A 93 7.82 -18.87 16.21
C ALA A 93 8.00 -18.34 17.64
N LYS A 94 7.72 -17.05 17.88
CA LYS A 94 7.75 -16.42 19.22
C LYS A 94 6.41 -16.53 19.97
N GLY A 95 5.38 -17.10 19.38
CA GLY A 95 4.05 -17.17 19.98
C GLY A 95 3.35 -15.79 20.10
N THR A 96 3.81 -14.77 19.38
CA THR A 96 3.18 -13.45 19.34
C THR A 96 1.95 -13.45 18.46
N LEU A 97 1.91 -14.31 17.44
CA LEU A 97 0.73 -14.61 16.63
C LEU A 97 0.21 -16.00 17.00
N ALA A 98 -1.11 -16.16 16.98
CA ALA A 98 -1.74 -17.47 17.19
C ALA A 98 -1.57 -18.36 15.94
N GLU A 99 -1.57 -19.68 16.14
CA GLU A 99 -1.53 -20.68 15.06
C GLU A 99 -2.95 -20.99 14.52
N ASP A 100 -3.88 -20.03 14.62
CA ASP A 100 -5.28 -20.15 14.22
C ASP A 100 -5.57 -19.57 12.83
N GLY A 101 -4.53 -19.48 12.00
CA GLY A 101 -4.56 -18.82 10.69
C GLY A 101 -5.71 -19.27 9.79
N ARG A 102 -6.45 -18.30 9.23
CA ARG A 102 -7.55 -18.52 8.29
C ARG A 102 -7.27 -17.83 6.98
N GLN A 103 -7.53 -18.53 5.88
CA GLN A 103 -7.46 -17.94 4.54
C GLN A 103 -8.70 -17.06 4.28
N LEU A 104 -8.47 -15.78 4.03
CA LEU A 104 -9.53 -14.83 3.68
C LEU A 104 -9.25 -14.23 2.29
N THR A 105 -10.31 -14.08 1.50
CA THR A 105 -10.24 -13.30 0.27
C THR A 105 -10.26 -11.81 0.59
N THR A 106 -9.25 -11.09 0.15
CA THR A 106 -9.11 -9.64 0.36
C THR A 106 -8.91 -8.93 -0.97
N LEU A 107 -9.19 -7.62 -0.99
CA LEU A 107 -8.99 -6.78 -2.16
C LEU A 107 -7.62 -6.10 -2.08
N ALA A 108 -6.71 -6.46 -3.00
CA ALA A 108 -5.43 -5.76 -3.18
C ALA A 108 -5.55 -4.70 -4.27
N HIS A 109 -5.16 -3.46 -3.97
CA HIS A 109 -5.16 -2.38 -4.96
C HIS A 109 -4.25 -2.70 -6.14
N ARG A 110 -4.73 -2.47 -7.36
CA ARG A 110 -3.97 -2.60 -8.61
C ARG A 110 -2.97 -1.44 -8.74
N SER A 111 -1.83 -1.55 -8.06
CA SER A 111 -0.73 -0.57 -8.10
C SER A 111 0.03 -0.55 -9.43
N ASP A 112 -0.21 -1.55 -10.28
CA ASP A 112 0.30 -1.66 -11.65
C ASP A 112 -0.47 -0.77 -12.66
N MET A 113 -1.55 -0.10 -12.22
CA MET A 113 -2.36 0.79 -13.05
C MET A 113 -2.20 2.25 -12.63
N THR A 114 -1.75 3.08 -13.57
CA THR A 114 -1.74 4.55 -13.42
C THR A 114 -3.15 5.15 -13.63
N GLY A 115 -3.30 6.45 -13.35
CA GLY A 115 -4.54 7.15 -13.66
C GLY A 115 -4.90 7.12 -15.16
N ALA A 116 -3.90 7.19 -16.04
CA ALA A 116 -4.08 7.09 -17.49
C ALA A 116 -4.49 5.67 -17.92
N ASP A 117 -3.88 4.63 -17.33
CA ASP A 117 -4.22 3.23 -17.62
C ASP A 117 -5.69 2.93 -17.33
N ARG A 118 -6.25 3.54 -16.28
CA ARG A 118 -7.66 3.33 -15.89
C ARG A 118 -8.69 3.78 -16.92
N THR A 119 -8.27 4.54 -17.93
CA THR A 119 -9.14 4.96 -19.03
C THR A 119 -9.21 3.93 -20.18
N TRP A 120 -8.41 2.87 -20.11
CA TRP A 120 -8.31 1.85 -21.15
C TRP A 120 -8.84 0.52 -20.67
N ALA A 121 -9.88 0.01 -21.35
CA ALA A 121 -10.46 -1.29 -21.03
C ALA A 121 -9.43 -2.43 -21.07
N ALA A 122 -8.48 -2.39 -22.01
CA ALA A 122 -7.41 -3.37 -22.17
C ALA A 122 -6.49 -3.53 -20.93
N ARG A 123 -6.55 -2.60 -19.97
CA ARG A 123 -5.76 -2.67 -18.73
C ARG A 123 -6.46 -3.41 -17.60
N TYR A 124 -7.73 -3.70 -17.76
CA TYR A 124 -8.52 -4.45 -16.80
C TYR A 124 -8.56 -5.94 -17.15
N ASN A 125 -8.77 -6.75 -16.14
CA ASN A 125 -8.98 -8.19 -16.30
C ASN A 125 -10.37 -8.58 -15.79
N THR A 126 -10.95 -9.62 -16.37
CA THR A 126 -12.12 -10.27 -15.80
C THR A 126 -11.82 -10.71 -14.36
N GLY A 127 -12.71 -10.41 -13.43
CA GLY A 127 -12.53 -10.65 -11.99
C GLY A 127 -11.91 -9.47 -11.24
N ASP A 128 -11.42 -8.42 -11.91
CA ASP A 128 -11.03 -7.19 -11.19
C ASP A 128 -12.26 -6.59 -10.49
N VAL A 129 -12.07 -6.09 -9.27
CA VAL A 129 -13.11 -5.42 -8.49
C VAL A 129 -12.89 -3.92 -8.56
N LEU A 130 -13.91 -3.18 -8.97
CA LEU A 130 -13.88 -1.74 -9.14
C LEU A 130 -14.64 -1.06 -8.00
N GLN A 131 -14.03 -0.04 -7.40
CA GLN A 131 -14.69 0.85 -6.44
C GLN A 131 -14.94 2.19 -7.10
N TYR A 132 -16.18 2.66 -7.05
CA TYR A 132 -16.58 3.96 -7.60
C TYR A 132 -16.67 5.00 -6.48
N THR A 133 -15.61 5.78 -6.28
CA THR A 133 -15.60 6.87 -5.29
C THR A 133 -16.47 8.05 -5.72
N THR A 134 -16.74 8.14 -7.03
CA THR A 134 -17.68 9.10 -7.64
C THR A 134 -18.68 8.31 -8.46
N GLY A 135 -19.96 8.35 -8.11
CA GLY A 135 -20.98 7.63 -8.88
C GLY A 135 -21.24 8.26 -10.27
N SER A 136 -21.98 7.56 -11.11
CA SER A 136 -22.47 8.04 -12.41
C SER A 136 -23.97 7.84 -12.53
N LYS A 137 -24.72 8.92 -12.67
CA LYS A 137 -26.18 8.84 -12.92
C LYS A 137 -26.47 8.23 -14.31
N ALA A 138 -25.65 8.56 -15.32
CA ALA A 138 -25.80 8.05 -16.68
C ALA A 138 -25.67 6.53 -16.74
N GLU A 139 -24.70 5.99 -16.02
CA GLU A 139 -24.43 4.54 -15.96
C GLU A 139 -25.13 3.85 -14.78
N ARG A 140 -25.98 4.57 -14.03
CA ARG A 140 -26.70 4.06 -12.84
C ARG A 140 -25.80 3.46 -11.78
N ILE A 141 -24.57 3.94 -11.69
CA ILE A 141 -23.57 3.52 -10.72
C ILE A 141 -23.62 4.45 -9.50
N LYS A 142 -23.81 3.89 -8.33
CA LYS A 142 -23.85 4.66 -7.08
C LYS A 142 -22.43 5.03 -6.62
N ARG A 143 -22.33 6.17 -5.95
CA ARG A 143 -21.12 6.55 -5.24
C ARG A 143 -20.81 5.56 -4.12
N ASP A 144 -19.53 5.32 -3.90
CA ASP A 144 -18.99 4.40 -2.88
C ASP A 144 -19.44 2.93 -3.07
N SER A 145 -19.92 2.54 -4.28
CA SER A 145 -20.28 1.16 -4.63
C SER A 145 -19.12 0.39 -5.25
N PHE A 146 -19.26 -0.92 -5.26
CA PHE A 146 -18.33 -1.84 -5.89
C PHE A 146 -18.97 -2.54 -7.08
N ALA A 147 -18.14 -3.04 -7.98
CA ALA A 147 -18.56 -3.90 -9.09
C ALA A 147 -17.43 -4.84 -9.51
N THR A 148 -17.79 -6.02 -10.02
CA THR A 148 -16.82 -6.97 -10.56
C THR A 148 -16.80 -6.91 -12.08
N VAL A 149 -15.63 -6.82 -12.69
CA VAL A 149 -15.46 -6.87 -14.16
C VAL A 149 -15.83 -8.26 -14.66
N ARG A 150 -16.86 -8.34 -15.49
CA ARG A 150 -17.33 -9.60 -16.10
C ARG A 150 -16.78 -9.82 -17.50
N SER A 151 -16.62 -8.77 -18.27
CA SER A 151 -15.95 -8.84 -19.58
C SER A 151 -15.27 -7.53 -19.96
N VAL A 152 -14.30 -7.65 -20.85
CA VAL A 152 -13.46 -6.56 -21.35
C VAL A 152 -13.48 -6.59 -22.86
N ASP A 153 -13.93 -5.53 -23.51
CA ASP A 153 -13.78 -5.33 -24.95
C ASP A 153 -12.72 -4.24 -25.21
N SER A 154 -11.53 -4.69 -25.54
CA SER A 154 -10.39 -3.80 -25.80
C SER A 154 -10.52 -3.03 -27.12
N LYS A 155 -11.30 -3.54 -28.09
CA LYS A 155 -11.51 -2.86 -29.39
C LYS A 155 -12.50 -1.73 -29.27
N ALA A 156 -13.63 -1.97 -28.59
CA ALA A 156 -14.64 -0.98 -28.33
C ALA A 156 -14.28 -0.05 -27.13
N ASN A 157 -13.21 -0.36 -26.39
CA ASN A 157 -12.85 0.27 -25.14
C ASN A 157 -13.99 0.23 -24.12
N THR A 158 -14.64 -0.91 -23.92
CA THR A 158 -15.74 -1.02 -22.96
C THR A 158 -15.48 -2.10 -21.91
N LEU A 159 -16.02 -1.86 -20.70
CA LEU A 159 -16.06 -2.81 -19.61
C LEU A 159 -17.52 -3.18 -19.34
N THR A 160 -17.78 -4.47 -19.19
CA THR A 160 -19.04 -4.95 -18.61
C THR A 160 -18.78 -5.36 -17.18
N VAL A 161 -19.48 -4.73 -16.24
CA VAL A 161 -19.33 -4.94 -14.81
C VAL A 161 -20.65 -5.39 -14.21
N GLU A 162 -20.57 -6.19 -13.16
CA GLU A 162 -21.72 -6.56 -12.32
C GLU A 162 -21.62 -5.80 -11.00
N LEU A 163 -22.65 -5.03 -10.70
CA LEU A 163 -22.77 -4.24 -9.46
C LEU A 163 -23.17 -5.14 -8.28
N ASP A 164 -22.99 -4.64 -7.04
CA ASP A 164 -23.36 -5.35 -5.79
C ASP A 164 -24.83 -5.80 -5.75
N ASN A 165 -25.71 -5.16 -6.49
CA ASN A 165 -27.13 -5.53 -6.59
C ASN A 165 -27.44 -6.54 -7.71
N GLY A 166 -26.42 -7.11 -8.35
CA GLY A 166 -26.54 -8.07 -9.45
C GLY A 166 -26.82 -7.45 -10.83
N ALA A 167 -27.01 -6.14 -10.91
CA ALA A 167 -27.24 -5.47 -12.19
C ALA A 167 -25.94 -5.41 -13.00
N THR A 168 -26.04 -5.64 -14.32
CA THR A 168 -24.91 -5.55 -15.24
C THR A 168 -24.93 -4.21 -15.98
N VAL A 169 -23.78 -3.56 -16.07
CA VAL A 169 -23.60 -2.28 -16.75
C VAL A 169 -22.41 -2.36 -17.69
N THR A 170 -22.55 -1.85 -18.91
CA THR A 170 -21.45 -1.75 -19.88
C THR A 170 -21.16 -0.29 -20.17
N TYR A 171 -19.90 0.12 -20.02
CA TYR A 171 -19.50 1.52 -20.22
C TYR A 171 -18.06 1.64 -20.73
N ASP A 172 -17.73 2.80 -21.32
CA ASP A 172 -16.36 3.18 -21.66
C ASP A 172 -15.65 3.75 -20.41
N PRO A 173 -14.55 3.16 -19.94
CA PRO A 173 -13.83 3.61 -18.74
C PRO A 173 -13.34 5.07 -18.83
N LYS A 174 -13.19 5.66 -20.02
CA LYS A 174 -12.88 7.09 -20.20
C LYS A 174 -13.95 8.02 -19.65
N ARG A 175 -15.19 7.56 -19.57
CA ARG A 175 -16.33 8.38 -19.13
C ARG A 175 -16.48 8.44 -17.62
N LEU A 176 -15.81 7.55 -16.88
CA LEU A 176 -15.91 7.49 -15.43
C LEU A 176 -14.64 8.01 -14.77
N ARG A 177 -14.84 8.77 -13.69
CA ARG A 177 -13.78 9.27 -12.81
C ARG A 177 -13.93 8.66 -11.42
N GLY A 178 -12.85 8.68 -10.64
CA GLY A 178 -12.87 8.17 -9.27
C GLY A 178 -13.07 6.65 -9.22
N VAL A 179 -12.51 5.91 -10.19
CA VAL A 179 -12.53 4.45 -10.20
C VAL A 179 -11.20 3.94 -9.66
N ASN A 180 -11.26 3.15 -8.59
CA ASN A 180 -10.13 2.38 -8.09
C ASN A 180 -10.30 0.92 -8.50
N ALA A 181 -9.20 0.30 -8.94
CA ALA A 181 -9.20 -1.10 -9.35
C ALA A 181 -8.46 -1.94 -8.30
N TYR A 182 -9.06 -3.07 -7.96
CA TYR A 182 -8.54 -4.05 -7.02
C TYR A 182 -8.53 -5.43 -7.67
N ARG A 183 -7.73 -6.32 -7.10
CA ARG A 183 -7.72 -7.75 -7.42
C ARG A 183 -7.99 -8.53 -6.15
N GLU A 184 -8.80 -9.56 -6.25
CA GLU A 184 -8.95 -10.53 -5.16
C GLU A 184 -7.65 -11.30 -4.95
N VAL A 185 -7.22 -11.37 -3.71
CA VAL A 185 -6.06 -12.15 -3.28
C VAL A 185 -6.41 -12.91 -2.02
N SER A 186 -6.03 -14.19 -1.98
CA SER A 186 -6.15 -14.98 -0.76
C SER A 186 -4.98 -14.64 0.16
N ARG A 187 -5.28 -14.33 1.42
CA ARG A 187 -4.30 -14.08 2.47
C ARG A 187 -4.68 -14.81 3.73
N GLU A 188 -3.68 -15.29 4.42
CA GLU A 188 -3.86 -15.85 5.75
C GLU A 188 -3.82 -14.75 6.80
N PHE A 189 -4.79 -14.79 7.72
CA PHE A 189 -4.85 -13.94 8.90
C PHE A 189 -5.00 -14.82 10.15
N ALA A 190 -4.34 -14.43 11.23
CA ALA A 190 -4.43 -15.08 12.52
C ALA A 190 -4.70 -14.04 13.62
N THR A 191 -5.14 -14.49 14.76
CA THR A 191 -5.28 -13.63 15.93
C THR A 191 -3.93 -13.00 16.30
N GLY A 192 -3.91 -11.67 16.42
CA GLY A 192 -2.71 -10.87 16.66
C GLY A 192 -2.10 -10.24 15.40
N ASP A 193 -2.53 -10.61 14.19
CA ASP A 193 -2.06 -9.93 12.97
C ASP A 193 -2.42 -8.45 12.98
N ARG A 194 -1.43 -7.61 12.71
CA ARG A 194 -1.62 -6.16 12.54
C ARG A 194 -1.94 -5.88 11.09
N ILE A 195 -3.06 -5.24 10.87
CA ILE A 195 -3.57 -4.90 9.53
C ILE A 195 -3.63 -3.38 9.34
N GLN A 196 -3.49 -2.95 8.10
CA GLN A 196 -3.77 -1.58 7.69
C GLN A 196 -4.84 -1.58 6.61
N PHE A 197 -5.89 -0.83 6.82
CA PHE A 197 -6.95 -0.66 5.83
C PHE A 197 -6.46 0.22 4.68
N THR A 198 -6.61 -0.26 3.46
CA THR A 198 -6.15 0.43 2.25
C THR A 198 -7.26 1.20 1.52
N ALA A 199 -8.48 1.16 2.05
CA ALA A 199 -9.63 1.90 1.55
C ALA A 199 -10.56 2.28 2.71
N GLN A 200 -11.30 3.37 2.53
CA GLN A 200 -12.36 3.76 3.46
C GLN A 200 -13.57 2.84 3.29
N TYR A 201 -14.15 2.39 4.41
CA TYR A 201 -15.41 1.67 4.44
C TYR A 201 -16.33 2.23 5.54
N LYS A 202 -17.26 3.09 5.12
CA LYS A 202 -18.09 3.88 6.04
C LYS A 202 -18.98 3.04 6.95
N ASN A 203 -19.49 1.90 6.46
CA ASN A 203 -20.37 1.04 7.24
C ASN A 203 -19.68 0.41 8.45
N LEU A 204 -18.37 0.25 8.43
CA LEU A 204 -17.57 -0.22 9.55
C LEU A 204 -16.85 0.92 10.30
N GLY A 205 -17.08 2.17 9.92
CA GLY A 205 -16.40 3.32 10.52
C GLY A 205 -14.89 3.38 10.27
N VAL A 206 -14.41 2.67 9.24
CA VAL A 206 -12.98 2.53 8.95
C VAL A 206 -12.54 3.55 7.90
N ALA A 207 -11.46 4.29 8.18
CA ALA A 207 -10.80 5.18 7.23
C ALA A 207 -9.63 4.51 6.51
N ASN A 208 -9.22 5.11 5.38
CA ASN A 208 -8.01 4.69 4.69
C ASN A 208 -6.79 4.94 5.58
N ARG A 209 -5.93 3.95 5.73
CA ARG A 209 -4.74 3.88 6.59
C ARG A 209 -5.00 3.65 8.07
N ASP A 210 -6.24 3.43 8.49
CA ASP A 210 -6.49 2.97 9.85
C ASP A 210 -5.75 1.66 10.12
N LEU A 211 -5.29 1.51 11.35
CA LEU A 211 -4.65 0.30 11.83
C LEU A 211 -5.64 -0.51 12.67
N GLY A 212 -5.55 -1.82 12.55
CA GLY A 212 -6.33 -2.76 13.35
C GLY A 212 -5.52 -3.98 13.72
N THR A 213 -6.09 -4.80 14.59
CA THR A 213 -5.56 -6.12 14.95
C THR A 213 -6.66 -7.15 14.75
N CYS A 214 -6.31 -8.30 14.18
CA CYS A 214 -7.21 -9.44 14.04
C CYS A 214 -7.43 -10.14 15.39
#